data_7d9ab1fb25a2a85263f8a7d679fa5b19
#
_entry.id   7d9ab1fb25a2a85263f8a7d679fa5b19
#
_cell.length_a   1.000
_cell.length_b   1.000
_cell.length_c   1.000
_cell.angle_alpha   90.00
_cell.angle_beta   90.00
_cell.angle_gamma   90.00
#
_symmetry.space_group_name_H-M   'P 1'
#
loop_
_entity.id
_entity.type
_entity.pdbx_description
1 polymer ?
#
loop_
_entity_poly.entity_id
_entity_poly.type
_entity_poly.pdbx_seq_one_letter_code
_entity_poly.pdbx_strand_id
1 'polypeptide(L)'
;PLKLINKKEMILHVCDLAKNSGVGKVLVATPDKDIFQLIKKNNYDAYLSLQNHETGTDRVFEAYKNFFSEKPSIIINLQGDMPSLKPSTISKLNEHLAKGSCDMATLASGIKDDSENENKNIVKVITKDDIKNSELSKAIDFVRDPVSDKKLFVYHHIGIYGFTKNALNKYINLKRSNLELSRNLEQMRALENNMKIDVLYTDSDPLSVDTEADLEEIKNLMEK
;
A
#
# COMPACT_ATOMS: atom_id res chain seq x y z
N PRO A 1 -0.45 -4.32 14.28
CA PRO A 1 -1.74 -3.63 14.16
C PRO A 1 -2.44 -3.33 15.50
N LEU A 2 -2.25 -4.18 16.54
CA LEU A 2 -2.87 -4.01 17.87
C LEU A 2 -2.07 -3.14 18.85
N LYS A 3 -0.85 -2.73 18.51
CA LYS A 3 -0.05 -1.79 19.32
C LYS A 3 -0.76 -0.45 19.41
N LEU A 4 -0.65 0.20 20.60
CA LEU A 4 -1.29 1.47 20.86
C LEU A 4 -0.43 2.64 20.40
N ILE A 5 -1.06 3.57 19.69
CA ILE A 5 -0.56 4.91 19.39
C ILE A 5 -1.55 5.86 20.06
N ASN A 6 -1.07 6.65 21.04
CA ASN A 6 -1.90 7.62 21.77
C ASN A 6 -3.22 7.02 22.30
N LYS A 7 -3.12 5.87 22.98
CA LYS A 7 -4.23 5.13 23.62
C LYS A 7 -5.25 4.49 22.66
N LYS A 8 -4.95 4.46 21.36
CA LYS A 8 -5.79 3.83 20.32
C LYS A 8 -4.97 2.85 19.49
N GLU A 9 -5.53 1.71 19.15
CA GLU A 9 -4.86 0.69 18.36
C GLU A 9 -4.48 1.22 16.96
N MET A 10 -3.27 0.90 16.51
CA MET A 10 -2.73 1.36 15.23
C MET A 10 -3.67 1.11 14.05
N ILE A 11 -4.29 -0.07 13.98
CA ILE A 11 -5.22 -0.40 12.90
C ILE A 11 -6.46 0.52 12.88
N LEU A 12 -6.91 1.02 14.02
CA LEU A 12 -8.05 1.95 14.08
C LEU A 12 -7.68 3.35 13.55
N HIS A 13 -6.43 3.79 13.71
CA HIS A 13 -5.94 5.00 13.04
C HIS A 13 -5.99 4.83 11.53
N VAL A 14 -5.55 3.67 11.02
CA VAL A 14 -5.62 3.36 9.59
C VAL A 14 -7.06 3.30 9.08
N CYS A 15 -7.99 2.75 9.85
CA CYS A 15 -9.42 2.76 9.50
C CYS A 15 -9.98 4.18 9.42
N ASP A 16 -9.64 5.05 10.37
CA ASP A 16 -10.12 6.42 10.38
C ASP A 16 -9.57 7.23 9.20
N LEU A 17 -8.29 7.11 8.89
CA LEU A 17 -7.71 7.81 7.74
C LEU A 17 -8.30 7.31 6.41
N ALA A 18 -8.56 6.00 6.28
CA ALA A 18 -9.23 5.45 5.13
C ALA A 18 -10.66 5.97 4.99
N LYS A 19 -11.41 6.04 6.10
CA LYS A 19 -12.76 6.61 6.13
C LYS A 19 -12.75 8.10 5.79
N ASN A 20 -11.81 8.85 6.36
CA ASN A 20 -11.66 10.30 6.14
C ASN A 20 -11.22 10.66 4.71
N SER A 21 -10.69 9.71 3.94
CA SER A 21 -10.40 9.90 2.51
C SER A 21 -11.67 10.12 1.68
N GLY A 22 -12.83 9.65 2.17
CA GLY A 22 -14.10 9.77 1.47
C GLY A 22 -14.21 8.95 0.17
N VAL A 23 -13.26 8.08 -0.11
CA VAL A 23 -13.15 7.37 -1.40
C VAL A 23 -14.18 6.26 -1.56
N GLY A 24 -14.57 5.62 -0.42
CA GLY A 24 -15.49 4.51 -0.48
C GLY A 24 -15.59 3.74 0.83
N LYS A 25 -16.04 2.51 0.72
CA LYS A 25 -16.28 1.63 1.86
C LYS A 25 -14.96 1.09 2.41
N VAL A 26 -14.77 1.17 3.73
CA VAL A 26 -13.60 0.61 4.42
C VAL A 26 -13.93 -0.80 4.91
N LEU A 27 -13.08 -1.76 4.56
CA LEU A 27 -13.20 -3.16 4.98
C LEU A 27 -11.83 -3.66 5.45
N VAL A 28 -11.74 -4.13 6.68
CA VAL A 28 -10.51 -4.76 7.20
C VAL A 28 -10.56 -6.26 6.92
N ALA A 29 -9.60 -6.75 6.12
CA ALA A 29 -9.42 -8.17 5.85
C ALA A 29 -8.28 -8.73 6.73
N THR A 30 -8.58 -9.67 7.61
CA THR A 30 -7.60 -10.21 8.57
C THR A 30 -7.83 -11.71 8.82
N PRO A 31 -6.76 -12.52 9.03
CA PRO A 31 -6.89 -13.88 9.55
C PRO A 31 -6.97 -13.91 11.09
N ASP A 32 -6.69 -12.78 11.76
CA ASP A 32 -6.62 -12.65 13.21
C ASP A 32 -8.00 -12.34 13.80
N LYS A 33 -8.46 -13.19 14.72
CA LYS A 33 -9.77 -13.05 15.37
C LYS A 33 -9.83 -11.84 16.30
N ASP A 34 -8.73 -11.49 16.96
CA ASP A 34 -8.69 -10.36 17.89
C ASP A 34 -8.80 -9.04 17.12
N ILE A 35 -8.10 -8.92 15.99
CA ILE A 35 -8.25 -7.79 15.07
C ILE A 35 -9.69 -7.73 14.54
N PHE A 36 -10.23 -8.86 14.08
CA PHE A 36 -11.61 -8.91 13.59
C PHE A 36 -12.61 -8.40 14.63
N GLN A 37 -12.51 -8.88 15.88
CA GLN A 37 -13.40 -8.46 16.96
C GLN A 37 -13.23 -6.98 17.32
N LEU A 38 -11.98 -6.50 17.39
CA LEU A 38 -11.69 -5.08 17.63
C LEU A 38 -12.33 -4.18 16.58
N ILE A 39 -12.20 -4.52 15.30
CA ILE A 39 -12.75 -3.75 14.19
C ILE A 39 -14.28 -3.71 14.26
N LYS A 40 -14.93 -4.85 14.51
CA LYS A 40 -16.39 -4.93 14.67
C LYS A 40 -16.89 -4.13 15.87
N LYS A 41 -16.18 -4.20 17.01
CA LYS A 41 -16.50 -3.42 18.23
C LYS A 41 -16.45 -1.91 17.99
N ASN A 42 -15.60 -1.46 17.08
CA ASN A 42 -15.44 -0.04 16.70
C ASN A 42 -16.29 0.38 15.50
N ASN A 43 -17.32 -0.41 15.14
CA ASN A 43 -18.28 -0.12 14.06
C ASN A 43 -17.65 0.03 12.67
N TYR A 44 -16.56 -0.69 12.41
CA TYR A 44 -15.99 -0.86 11.08
C TYR A 44 -16.40 -2.23 10.50
N ASP A 45 -16.41 -2.32 9.18
CA ASP A 45 -16.58 -3.60 8.50
C ASP A 45 -15.30 -4.42 8.58
N ALA A 46 -15.45 -5.71 8.89
CA ALA A 46 -14.37 -6.66 8.97
C ALA A 46 -14.72 -7.97 8.24
N TYR A 47 -13.75 -8.56 7.60
CA TYR A 47 -13.81 -9.87 6.99
C TYR A 47 -12.72 -10.76 7.61
N LEU A 48 -13.13 -11.87 8.21
CA LEU A 48 -12.21 -12.88 8.73
C LEU A 48 -11.84 -13.82 7.58
N SER A 49 -10.58 -13.80 7.18
CA SER A 49 -10.08 -14.68 6.11
C SER A 49 -10.23 -16.14 6.47
N LEU A 50 -10.75 -16.93 5.52
CA LEU A 50 -10.99 -18.36 5.69
C LEU A 50 -9.75 -19.20 5.36
N GLN A 51 -8.78 -18.60 4.67
CA GLN A 51 -7.57 -19.25 4.17
C GLN A 51 -6.32 -18.48 4.58
N ASN A 52 -5.19 -19.17 4.61
CA ASN A 52 -3.89 -18.54 4.67
C ASN A 52 -3.52 -18.00 3.29
N HIS A 53 -3.12 -16.76 3.23
CA HIS A 53 -2.72 -16.08 1.99
C HIS A 53 -1.23 -15.78 2.00
N GLU A 54 -0.59 -15.99 0.86
CA GLU A 54 0.83 -15.72 0.66
C GLU A 54 1.15 -14.21 0.66
N THR A 55 0.17 -13.37 0.22
CA THR A 55 0.34 -11.92 0.15
C THR A 55 -0.87 -11.17 0.70
N GLY A 56 -0.66 -9.87 0.99
CA GLY A 56 -1.73 -8.96 1.40
C GLY A 56 -2.80 -8.81 0.33
N THR A 57 -2.39 -8.72 -0.93
CA THR A 57 -3.32 -8.56 -2.07
C THR A 57 -4.19 -9.80 -2.30
N ASP A 58 -3.67 -11.01 -2.09
CA ASP A 58 -4.47 -12.25 -2.18
C ASP A 58 -5.59 -12.25 -1.10
N ARG A 59 -5.29 -11.79 0.13
CA ARG A 59 -6.27 -11.63 1.21
C ARG A 59 -7.32 -10.56 0.90
N VAL A 60 -6.90 -9.43 0.38
CA VAL A 60 -7.81 -8.35 -0.05
C VAL A 60 -8.77 -8.86 -1.12
N PHE A 61 -8.29 -9.67 -2.05
CA PHE A 61 -9.14 -10.25 -3.08
C PHE A 61 -10.17 -11.24 -2.53
N GLU A 62 -9.81 -12.09 -1.57
CA GLU A 62 -10.79 -12.98 -0.89
C GLU A 62 -11.89 -12.15 -0.25
N ALA A 63 -11.53 -11.12 0.51
CA ALA A 63 -12.49 -10.24 1.15
C ALA A 63 -13.37 -9.51 0.12
N TYR A 64 -12.75 -8.94 -0.94
CA TYR A 64 -13.45 -8.31 -2.05
C TYR A 64 -14.48 -9.26 -2.68
N LYS A 65 -14.09 -10.50 -2.94
CA LYS A 65 -14.96 -11.50 -3.58
C LYS A 65 -16.14 -11.91 -2.71
N ASN A 66 -15.93 -12.05 -1.41
CA ASN A 66 -16.91 -12.67 -0.51
C ASN A 66 -17.77 -11.67 0.26
N PHE A 67 -17.25 -10.47 0.53
CA PHE A 67 -17.96 -9.49 1.37
C PHE A 67 -18.95 -8.63 0.58
N PHE A 68 -18.59 -8.16 -0.60
CA PHE A 68 -19.43 -7.26 -1.37
C PHE A 68 -20.42 -8.01 -2.27
N SER A 69 -21.72 -7.69 -2.18
CA SER A 69 -22.73 -8.13 -3.13
C SER A 69 -22.56 -7.44 -4.48
N GLU A 70 -22.47 -6.13 -4.48
CA GLU A 70 -22.09 -5.30 -5.63
C GLU A 70 -20.60 -4.98 -5.57
N LYS A 71 -19.88 -5.40 -6.61
CA LYS A 71 -18.42 -5.30 -6.62
C LYS A 71 -17.95 -3.89 -6.98
N PRO A 72 -17.15 -3.24 -6.11
CA PRO A 72 -16.55 -1.95 -6.43
C PRO A 72 -15.67 -2.02 -7.68
N SER A 73 -15.60 -0.92 -8.41
CA SER A 73 -14.80 -0.78 -9.64
C SER A 73 -13.32 -0.55 -9.37
N ILE A 74 -13.00 0.04 -8.21
CA ILE A 74 -11.64 0.31 -7.75
C ILE A 74 -11.47 -0.32 -6.36
N ILE A 75 -10.33 -0.94 -6.16
CA ILE A 75 -9.94 -1.55 -4.89
C ILE A 75 -8.60 -0.96 -4.46
N ILE A 76 -8.54 -0.39 -3.26
CA ILE A 76 -7.31 0.14 -2.69
C ILE A 76 -6.89 -0.78 -1.53
N ASN A 77 -5.74 -1.41 -1.67
CA ASN A 77 -5.09 -2.21 -0.65
C ASN A 77 -4.19 -1.29 0.19
N LEU A 78 -4.69 -0.89 1.35
CA LEU A 78 -4.00 -0.07 2.33
C LEU A 78 -3.46 -0.98 3.44
N GLN A 79 -2.16 -0.90 3.70
CA GLN A 79 -1.52 -1.70 4.75
C GLN A 79 -1.89 -1.17 6.14
N GLY A 80 -2.01 -2.09 7.11
CA GLY A 80 -2.43 -1.76 8.48
C GLY A 80 -1.35 -1.16 9.39
N ASP A 81 -0.18 -0.89 8.85
CA ASP A 81 1.03 -0.38 9.50
C ASP A 81 1.41 1.06 9.11
N MET A 82 0.53 1.76 8.39
CA MET A 82 0.73 3.13 7.92
C MET A 82 -0.25 4.12 8.59
N PRO A 83 -0.20 4.32 9.92
CA PRO A 83 -1.19 5.14 10.64
C PRO A 83 -1.07 6.65 10.39
N SER A 84 0.05 7.12 9.82
CA SER A 84 0.33 8.54 9.53
C SER A 84 0.07 8.95 8.08
N LEU A 85 -0.40 8.03 7.22
CA LEU A 85 -0.73 8.36 5.83
C LEU A 85 -1.84 9.43 5.77
N LYS A 86 -1.68 10.41 4.90
CA LYS A 86 -2.70 11.45 4.73
C LYS A 86 -3.91 10.93 3.93
N PRO A 87 -5.15 11.19 4.36
CA PRO A 87 -6.36 10.79 3.62
C PRO A 87 -6.38 11.28 2.17
N SER A 88 -5.86 12.49 1.90
CA SER A 88 -5.76 13.06 0.54
C SER A 88 -4.92 12.22 -0.42
N THR A 89 -3.94 11.47 0.11
CA THR A 89 -3.09 10.58 -0.68
C THR A 89 -3.88 9.40 -1.25
N ILE A 90 -4.83 8.87 -0.45
CA ILE A 90 -5.76 7.81 -0.88
C ILE A 90 -6.71 8.34 -1.95
N SER A 91 -7.22 9.58 -1.76
CA SER A 91 -8.10 10.23 -2.73
C SER A 91 -7.38 10.44 -4.07
N LYS A 92 -6.13 10.93 -4.05
CA LYS A 92 -5.29 11.10 -5.25
C LYS A 92 -5.12 9.78 -6.02
N LEU A 93 -4.88 8.68 -5.31
CA LEU A 93 -4.74 7.35 -5.90
C LEU A 93 -6.04 6.89 -6.58
N ASN A 94 -7.17 7.06 -5.90
CA ASN A 94 -8.49 6.72 -6.44
C ASN A 94 -8.84 7.54 -7.68
N GLU A 95 -8.65 8.85 -7.64
CA GLU A 95 -8.91 9.75 -8.77
C GLU A 95 -8.09 9.38 -10.01
N HIS A 96 -6.82 8.97 -9.80
CA HIS A 96 -5.97 8.52 -10.89
C HIS A 96 -6.49 7.22 -11.52
N LEU A 97 -6.82 6.23 -10.70
CA LEU A 97 -7.36 4.95 -11.17
C LEU A 97 -8.71 5.10 -11.89
N ALA A 98 -9.54 6.05 -11.44
CA ALA A 98 -10.83 6.33 -12.09
C ALA A 98 -10.69 6.81 -13.53
N LYS A 99 -9.53 7.37 -13.92
CA LYS A 99 -9.23 7.76 -15.31
C LYS A 99 -8.98 6.55 -16.24
N GLY A 100 -8.74 5.35 -15.66
CA GLY A 100 -8.62 4.10 -16.42
C GLY A 100 -7.35 3.97 -17.28
N SER A 101 -6.28 4.72 -16.98
CA SER A 101 -5.06 4.75 -17.78
C SER A 101 -4.07 3.62 -17.45
N CYS A 102 -4.22 2.98 -16.29
CA CYS A 102 -3.33 1.93 -15.80
C CYS A 102 -4.09 0.72 -15.23
N ASP A 103 -3.38 -0.37 -15.02
CA ASP A 103 -3.89 -1.57 -14.34
C ASP A 103 -3.84 -1.39 -12.82
N MET A 104 -2.72 -0.86 -12.34
CA MET A 104 -2.39 -0.69 -10.94
C MET A 104 -1.73 0.66 -10.73
N ALA A 105 -1.93 1.26 -9.59
CA ALA A 105 -1.23 2.47 -9.18
C ALA A 105 -0.71 2.34 -7.75
N THR A 106 0.41 3.00 -7.47
CA THR A 106 1.04 3.08 -6.16
C THR A 106 1.59 4.48 -5.93
N LEU A 107 2.20 4.70 -4.77
CA LEU A 107 2.72 6.01 -4.35
C LEU A 107 4.22 5.94 -4.10
N ALA A 108 4.88 7.08 -4.25
CA ALA A 108 6.26 7.24 -3.84
C ALA A 108 6.55 8.67 -3.37
N SER A 109 7.51 8.82 -2.48
CA SER A 109 8.06 10.08 -2.01
C SER A 109 9.54 10.22 -2.37
N GLY A 110 10.10 11.41 -2.20
CA GLY A 110 11.53 11.61 -2.38
C GLY A 110 12.34 10.84 -1.34
N ILE A 111 13.47 10.26 -1.74
CA ILE A 111 14.48 9.76 -0.80
C ILE A 111 15.11 10.95 -0.08
N LYS A 112 15.18 10.89 1.25
CA LYS A 112 15.65 12.02 2.09
C LYS A 112 17.16 12.18 2.06
N ASP A 113 17.88 11.07 2.17
CA ASP A 113 19.33 11.03 2.25
C ASP A 113 19.89 9.67 1.84
N ASP A 114 21.23 9.56 1.81
CA ASP A 114 21.91 8.32 1.43
C ASP A 114 21.63 7.17 2.40
N SER A 115 21.40 7.44 3.68
CA SER A 115 21.10 6.39 4.68
C SER A 115 19.76 5.72 4.37
N GLU A 116 18.78 6.46 3.89
CA GLU A 116 17.49 5.92 3.46
C GLU A 116 17.65 5.06 2.20
N ASN A 117 18.49 5.47 1.24
CA ASN A 117 18.80 4.66 0.06
C ASN A 117 19.51 3.35 0.44
N GLU A 118 20.39 3.36 1.42
CA GLU A 118 21.14 2.18 1.87
C GLU A 118 20.29 1.23 2.73
N ASN A 119 19.21 1.71 3.31
CA ASN A 119 18.33 0.91 4.15
C ASN A 119 17.54 -0.13 3.34
N LYS A 120 17.85 -1.42 3.53
CA LYS A 120 17.19 -2.53 2.83
C LYS A 120 15.75 -2.81 3.30
N ASN A 121 15.32 -2.24 4.44
CA ASN A 121 13.92 -2.31 4.86
C ASN A 121 13.05 -1.40 4.00
N ILE A 122 13.61 -0.34 3.46
CA ILE A 122 12.93 0.60 2.57
C ILE A 122 12.97 0.06 1.14
N VAL A 123 11.80 -0.11 0.55
CA VAL A 123 11.65 -0.44 -0.85
C VAL A 123 11.84 0.83 -1.69
N LYS A 124 12.70 0.76 -2.69
CA LYS A 124 12.86 1.83 -3.68
C LYS A 124 12.08 1.46 -4.95
N VAL A 125 11.39 2.43 -5.53
CA VAL A 125 10.81 2.31 -6.86
C VAL A 125 11.65 3.12 -7.85
N ILE A 126 11.96 2.49 -8.98
CA ILE A 126 12.61 3.13 -10.12
C ILE A 126 11.52 3.48 -11.13
N THR A 127 11.46 4.74 -11.54
CA THR A 127 10.46 5.22 -12.49
C THR A 127 11.08 5.59 -13.83
N LYS A 128 10.26 5.59 -14.87
CA LYS A 128 10.70 5.93 -16.22
C LYS A 128 11.10 7.40 -16.33
N ASP A 129 10.32 8.27 -15.69
CA ASP A 129 10.50 9.73 -15.74
C ASP A 129 10.54 10.28 -14.31
N ASP A 130 11.00 11.52 -14.13
CA ASP A 130 11.05 12.19 -12.84
C ASP A 130 9.64 12.55 -12.35
N ILE A 131 9.15 11.81 -11.33
CA ILE A 131 7.81 12.03 -10.78
C ILE A 131 7.72 13.23 -9.84
N LYS A 132 8.83 13.76 -9.36
CA LYS A 132 8.83 14.96 -8.53
C LYS A 132 8.37 16.18 -9.32
N ASN A 133 8.69 16.21 -10.60
CA ASN A 133 8.32 17.30 -11.52
C ASN A 133 7.04 16.99 -12.31
N SER A 134 6.82 15.72 -12.71
CA SER A 134 5.67 15.30 -13.52
C SER A 134 4.48 14.80 -12.71
N GLU A 135 4.63 14.62 -11.39
CA GLU A 135 3.68 14.03 -10.45
C GLU A 135 3.31 12.56 -10.72
N LEU A 136 3.68 12.01 -11.87
CA LEU A 136 3.30 10.67 -12.34
C LEU A 136 4.33 10.12 -13.31
N SER A 137 4.70 8.85 -13.14
CA SER A 137 5.42 8.06 -14.17
C SER A 137 5.12 6.57 -14.01
N LYS A 138 5.64 5.74 -14.92
CA LYS A 138 5.52 4.29 -14.85
C LYS A 138 6.64 3.71 -14.00
N ALA A 139 6.33 2.70 -13.19
CA ALA A 139 7.33 1.89 -12.54
C ALA A 139 8.12 1.08 -13.58
N ILE A 140 9.44 1.08 -13.41
CA ILE A 140 10.38 0.24 -14.18
C ILE A 140 10.82 -0.93 -13.31
N ASP A 141 11.14 -0.68 -12.03
CA ASP A 141 11.58 -1.71 -11.09
C ASP A 141 11.27 -1.35 -9.63
N PHE A 142 11.32 -2.35 -8.75
CA PHE A 142 11.24 -2.20 -7.30
C PHE A 142 12.35 -3.01 -6.65
N VAL A 143 13.16 -2.36 -5.82
CA VAL A 143 14.35 -2.96 -5.21
C VAL A 143 14.47 -2.60 -3.73
N ARG A 144 15.13 -3.48 -2.96
CA ARG A 144 15.54 -3.18 -1.58
C ARG A 144 16.99 -2.74 -1.50
N ASP A 145 17.83 -3.20 -2.43
CA ASP A 145 19.24 -2.84 -2.48
C ASP A 145 19.41 -1.36 -2.83
N PRO A 146 20.53 -0.75 -2.38
CA PRO A 146 20.87 0.62 -2.73
C PRO A 146 20.99 0.81 -4.25
N VAL A 147 20.51 1.94 -4.74
CA VAL A 147 20.63 2.31 -6.15
C VAL A 147 21.63 3.45 -6.28
N SER A 148 22.76 3.20 -6.94
CA SER A 148 23.85 4.16 -7.11
C SER A 148 23.89 4.83 -8.49
N ASP A 149 23.15 4.33 -9.47
CA ASP A 149 23.10 4.94 -10.81
C ASP A 149 22.29 6.23 -10.79
N LYS A 150 23.01 7.36 -10.84
CA LYS A 150 22.43 8.72 -10.83
C LYS A 150 21.59 9.06 -12.08
N LYS A 151 21.56 8.21 -13.09
CA LYS A 151 20.71 8.39 -14.28
C LYS A 151 19.31 7.85 -14.06
N LEU A 152 19.08 7.09 -13.01
CA LEU A 152 17.78 6.53 -12.68
C LEU A 152 16.99 7.47 -11.76
N PHE A 153 15.69 7.54 -11.97
CA PHE A 153 14.77 8.22 -11.08
C PHE A 153 14.32 7.26 -9.99
N VAL A 154 14.86 7.45 -8.79
CA VAL A 154 14.69 6.54 -7.64
C VAL A 154 13.93 7.25 -6.53
N TYR A 155 12.91 6.58 -6.00
CA TYR A 155 12.02 7.14 -4.97
C TYR A 155 11.77 6.12 -3.87
N HIS A 156 11.44 6.60 -2.68
CA HIS A 156 10.91 5.77 -1.59
C HIS A 156 9.51 5.28 -1.97
N HIS A 157 9.35 3.98 -2.12
CA HIS A 157 8.06 3.37 -2.43
C HIS A 157 7.17 3.30 -1.20
N ILE A 158 5.95 3.79 -1.32
CA ILE A 158 4.92 3.70 -0.28
C ILE A 158 3.98 2.54 -0.63
N GLY A 159 3.96 1.51 0.22
CA GLY A 159 3.32 0.20 -0.01
C GLY A 159 1.79 0.19 -0.01
N ILE A 160 1.14 1.19 -0.60
CA ILE A 160 -0.29 1.22 -0.89
C ILE A 160 -0.51 0.92 -2.37
N TYR A 161 -1.48 0.06 -2.67
CA TYR A 161 -1.77 -0.33 -4.05
C TYR A 161 -3.24 -0.12 -4.38
N GLY A 162 -3.47 0.54 -5.49
CA GLY A 162 -4.79 0.64 -6.07
C GLY A 162 -4.91 -0.19 -7.35
N PHE A 163 -6.05 -0.85 -7.54
CA PHE A 163 -6.34 -1.68 -8.70
C PHE A 163 -7.69 -1.31 -9.29
N THR A 164 -7.81 -1.35 -10.61
CA THR A 164 -9.13 -1.52 -11.21
C THR A 164 -9.64 -2.94 -10.93
N LYS A 165 -10.96 -3.14 -10.93
CA LYS A 165 -11.58 -4.47 -10.78
C LYS A 165 -10.98 -5.51 -11.72
N ASN A 166 -10.81 -5.15 -12.99
CA ASN A 166 -10.28 -6.04 -14.01
C ASN A 166 -8.81 -6.38 -13.76
N ALA A 167 -8.03 -5.38 -13.35
CA ALA A 167 -6.62 -5.56 -13.04
C ALA A 167 -6.40 -6.44 -11.80
N LEU A 168 -7.20 -6.26 -10.75
CA LEU A 168 -7.12 -7.13 -9.57
C LEU A 168 -7.46 -8.58 -9.93
N ASN A 169 -8.52 -8.81 -10.71
CA ASN A 169 -8.85 -10.16 -11.21
C ASN A 169 -7.72 -10.75 -12.06
N LYS A 170 -7.09 -9.95 -12.93
CA LYS A 170 -5.93 -10.40 -13.72
C LYS A 170 -4.76 -10.77 -12.79
N TYR A 171 -4.39 -9.89 -11.87
CA TYR A 171 -3.27 -10.07 -10.94
C TYR A 171 -3.38 -11.38 -10.14
N ILE A 172 -4.53 -11.68 -9.57
CA ILE A 172 -4.73 -12.88 -8.74
C ILE A 172 -4.61 -14.18 -9.54
N ASN A 173 -4.91 -14.15 -10.84
CA ASN A 173 -4.75 -15.32 -11.70
C ASN A 173 -3.31 -15.52 -12.22
N LEU A 174 -2.40 -14.59 -11.94
CA LEU A 174 -0.99 -14.73 -12.26
C LEU A 174 -0.30 -15.67 -11.26
N LYS A 175 0.61 -16.49 -11.75
CA LYS A 175 1.53 -17.22 -10.88
C LYS A 175 2.50 -16.25 -10.23
N ARG A 176 2.90 -16.55 -9.00
CA ARG A 176 3.97 -15.80 -8.34
C ARG A 176 5.24 -15.82 -9.20
N SER A 177 5.79 -14.66 -9.45
CA SER A 177 6.92 -14.50 -10.36
C SER A 177 8.25 -14.73 -9.65
N ASN A 178 9.32 -14.96 -10.42
CA ASN A 178 10.64 -15.22 -9.86
C ASN A 178 11.17 -14.03 -9.05
N LEU A 179 10.99 -12.80 -9.54
CA LEU A 179 11.42 -11.60 -8.83
C LEU A 179 10.52 -11.32 -7.61
N GLU A 180 9.21 -11.61 -7.68
CA GLU A 180 8.35 -11.55 -6.50
C GLU A 180 8.89 -12.41 -5.36
N LEU A 181 9.24 -13.67 -5.67
CA LEU A 181 9.74 -14.62 -4.67
C LEU A 181 11.13 -14.24 -4.15
N SER A 182 12.06 -13.92 -5.05
CA SER A 182 13.45 -13.64 -4.69
C SER A 182 13.63 -12.31 -3.94
N ARG A 183 12.82 -11.30 -4.26
CA ARG A 183 12.88 -9.97 -3.62
C ARG A 183 11.89 -9.83 -2.47
N ASN A 184 10.95 -10.77 -2.32
CA ASN A 184 9.81 -10.69 -1.40
C ASN A 184 9.01 -9.39 -1.58
N LEU A 185 8.66 -9.07 -2.84
CA LEU A 185 7.93 -7.88 -3.25
C LEU A 185 6.75 -8.29 -4.15
N GLU A 186 5.52 -8.25 -3.61
CA GLU A 186 4.32 -8.73 -4.31
C GLU A 186 4.03 -7.98 -5.63
N GLN A 187 4.39 -6.68 -5.72
CA GLN A 187 4.18 -5.87 -6.92
C GLN A 187 5.03 -6.32 -8.12
N MET A 188 6.10 -7.09 -7.88
CA MET A 188 6.91 -7.67 -8.95
C MET A 188 6.12 -8.66 -9.79
N ARG A 189 5.11 -9.35 -9.22
CA ARG A 189 4.19 -10.22 -9.96
C ARG A 189 3.49 -9.43 -11.09
N ALA A 190 3.01 -8.25 -10.80
CA ALA A 190 2.39 -7.39 -11.79
C ALA A 190 3.39 -6.91 -12.84
N LEU A 191 4.56 -6.42 -12.41
CA LEU A 191 5.57 -5.85 -13.29
C LEU A 191 6.13 -6.87 -14.28
N GLU A 192 6.51 -8.07 -13.83
CA GLU A 192 7.03 -9.16 -14.68
C GLU A 192 5.98 -9.71 -15.66
N ASN A 193 4.68 -9.50 -15.38
CA ASN A 193 3.59 -9.86 -16.26
C ASN A 193 3.06 -8.68 -17.10
N ASN A 194 3.86 -7.65 -17.27
CA ASN A 194 3.58 -6.47 -18.12
C ASN A 194 2.26 -5.76 -17.76
N MET A 195 1.87 -5.78 -16.49
CA MET A 195 0.81 -4.90 -16.01
C MET A 195 1.34 -3.47 -15.90
N LYS A 196 0.51 -2.51 -16.29
CA LYS A 196 0.89 -1.09 -16.22
C LYS A 196 0.76 -0.61 -14.78
N ILE A 197 1.89 -0.31 -14.14
CA ILE A 197 1.95 0.24 -12.79
C ILE A 197 2.34 1.72 -12.88
N ASP A 198 1.42 2.57 -12.51
CA ASP A 198 1.67 4.00 -12.40
C ASP A 198 2.11 4.35 -10.96
N VAL A 199 3.12 5.20 -10.85
CA VAL A 199 3.66 5.71 -9.57
C VAL A 199 3.34 7.19 -9.46
N LEU A 200 2.55 7.55 -8.43
CA LEU A 200 2.22 8.93 -8.16
C LEU A 200 3.13 9.49 -7.07
N TYR A 201 3.61 10.71 -7.27
CA TYR A 201 4.40 11.41 -6.28
C TYR A 201 3.55 11.96 -5.13
N THR A 202 4.09 11.90 -3.92
CA THR A 202 3.54 12.59 -2.75
C THR A 202 4.66 13.17 -1.89
N ASP A 203 4.45 14.36 -1.34
CA ASP A 203 5.34 14.94 -0.32
C ASP A 203 5.13 14.33 1.07
N SER A 204 4.12 13.50 1.22
CA SER A 204 3.84 12.76 2.44
C SER A 204 4.74 11.54 2.48
N ASP A 205 5.55 11.43 3.50
CA ASP A 205 6.38 10.27 3.78
C ASP A 205 5.81 9.55 5.02
N PRO A 206 4.84 8.65 4.81
CA PRO A 206 4.26 7.92 5.91
C PRO A 206 5.25 6.87 6.40
N LEU A 207 5.57 6.94 7.70
CA LEU A 207 6.33 5.87 8.34
C LEU A 207 5.50 4.61 8.40
N SER A 208 6.07 3.49 7.93
CA SER A 208 5.57 2.14 8.20
C SER A 208 6.09 1.69 9.56
N VAL A 209 5.25 1.03 10.35
CA VAL A 209 5.61 0.56 11.69
C VAL A 209 5.96 -0.92 11.62
N ASP A 210 7.23 -1.23 11.40
CA ASP A 210 7.77 -2.59 11.37
C ASP A 210 8.47 -2.97 12.67
N THR A 211 9.04 -1.99 13.39
CA THR A 211 9.80 -2.17 14.63
C THR A 211 9.23 -1.37 15.79
N GLU A 212 9.69 -1.65 17.02
CA GLU A 212 9.34 -0.84 18.21
C GLU A 212 9.91 0.59 18.09
N ALA A 213 11.03 0.78 17.41
CA ALA A 213 11.61 2.11 17.17
C ALA A 213 10.69 2.94 16.26
N ASP A 214 10.17 2.35 15.18
CA ASP A 214 9.21 3.00 14.30
C ASP A 214 7.93 3.38 15.06
N LEU A 215 7.49 2.48 15.96
CA LEU A 215 6.31 2.74 16.79
C LEU A 215 6.49 3.96 17.69
N GLU A 216 7.65 4.13 18.32
CA GLU A 216 7.95 5.28 19.16
C GLU A 216 8.07 6.56 18.32
N GLU A 217 8.69 6.49 17.14
CA GLU A 217 8.76 7.62 16.22
C GLU A 217 7.36 8.07 15.78
N ILE A 218 6.49 7.13 15.42
CA ILE A 218 5.10 7.41 15.03
C ILE A 218 4.30 8.02 16.18
N LYS A 219 4.46 7.54 17.42
CA LYS A 219 3.79 8.14 18.58
C LYS A 219 4.15 9.61 18.71
N ASN A 220 5.45 9.95 18.65
CA ASN A 220 5.93 11.32 18.72
C ASN A 220 5.41 12.19 17.56
N LEU A 221 5.29 11.62 16.36
CA LEU A 221 4.78 12.33 15.19
C LEU A 221 3.28 12.64 15.31
N MET A 222 2.50 11.72 15.88
CA MET A 222 1.03 11.81 15.99
C MET A 222 0.56 12.46 17.31
N GLU A 223 1.44 12.83 18.24
CA GLU A 223 1.12 13.60 19.46
C GLU A 223 0.96 15.11 19.19
N LYS A 224 1.36 15.57 18.00
CA LYS A 224 1.27 17.00 17.58
C LYS A 224 -0.03 17.27 16.83
#